data_19896a346783d104782bed2a92ffbf1a
#
_entry.id   19896a346783d104782bed2a92ffbf1a
#
_cell.length_a   1.000
_cell.length_b   1.000
_cell.length_c   1.000
_cell.angle_alpha   90.00
_cell.angle_beta   90.00
_cell.angle_gamma   90.00
#
_symmetry.space_group_name_H-M   'P 1'
#
loop_
_entity.id
_entity.type
_entity.pdbx_description
1 polymer ?
#
loop_
_entity_poly.entity_id
_entity_poly.type
_entity_poly.pdbx_seq_one_letter_code
_entity_poly.pdbx_strand_id
1 'polypeptide(L)'
;MEELAEAEDRLVILPEIKREGERFFLSSFKLPEKLTFAGQPVPLDNWQVRERIEYEFYQFLEDQGESIILAKRTGRCFPPVEKQLAEAGLPDDLKYMLLVESKCIAAAYSRAKASGPWQFIGSTGKRYKLHSNKFLDQRRNLEMSTEAAIKYLRYLKDFQQGDWFLAMASYNAGEDRIRKLLKEQKVNDYWKLHGPRETMRYVPRIIAAKEIYSQPEKYLGLTKKDLYAPLETETVTVTIKEAQRHLTAIAEEFGTYFLELKMLNPEIRKDFLPKGTYQIKVPRQTCPDRCFKQDKTP
;
A
#
# COMPACT_ATOMS: atom_id res chain seq x y z
N MET A 1 -20.60 37.39 6.09
CA MET A 1 -19.84 37.91 4.92
C MET A 1 -18.41 37.34 4.85
N GLU A 2 -17.79 36.98 5.98
CA GLU A 2 -16.49 36.31 6.01
C GLU A 2 -16.51 34.86 5.48
N GLU A 3 -17.58 34.11 5.71
CA GLU A 3 -17.71 32.73 5.21
C GLU A 3 -17.84 32.61 3.67
N LEU A 4 -18.30 33.68 2.99
CA LEU A 4 -18.39 33.70 1.53
C LEU A 4 -17.05 34.04 0.87
N ALA A 5 -16.19 34.82 1.52
CA ALA A 5 -14.87 35.15 1.04
C ALA A 5 -13.89 33.94 1.13
N GLU A 6 -14.01 33.10 2.17
CA GLU A 6 -13.22 31.86 2.27
C GLU A 6 -13.65 30.78 1.26
N ALA A 7 -14.87 30.83 0.75
CA ALA A 7 -15.35 29.93 -0.29
C ALA A 7 -14.85 30.29 -1.69
N GLU A 8 -14.65 31.58 -1.96
CA GLU A 8 -14.10 32.05 -3.26
C GLU A 8 -12.61 31.77 -3.41
N ASP A 9 -11.83 31.88 -2.33
CA ASP A 9 -10.38 31.57 -2.38
C ASP A 9 -10.08 30.06 -2.55
N ARG A 10 -11.04 29.17 -2.21
CA ARG A 10 -10.92 27.72 -2.43
C ARG A 10 -11.19 27.30 -3.88
N LEU A 11 -11.84 28.14 -4.67
CA LEU A 11 -12.17 27.86 -6.07
C LEU A 11 -11.00 28.11 -7.05
N VAL A 12 -9.92 28.72 -6.58
CA VAL A 12 -8.77 29.11 -7.44
C VAL A 12 -7.74 27.98 -7.64
N ILE A 13 -7.82 26.89 -6.91
CA ILE A 13 -6.81 25.80 -6.96
C ILE A 13 -7.22 24.62 -7.85
N LEU A 14 -8.49 24.47 -8.17
CA LEU A 14 -8.91 23.54 -9.23
C LEU A 14 -8.82 24.28 -10.57
N PRO A 15 -8.14 23.72 -11.60
CA PRO A 15 -8.36 24.22 -12.95
C PRO A 15 -9.88 24.21 -13.15
N GLU A 16 -10.47 25.36 -13.43
CA GLU A 16 -11.92 25.55 -13.54
C GLU A 16 -12.57 24.33 -14.20
N ILE A 17 -13.28 23.53 -13.42
CA ILE A 17 -14.24 22.57 -13.96
C ILE A 17 -15.40 23.43 -14.45
N LYS A 18 -15.27 23.98 -15.67
CA LYS A 18 -16.34 24.70 -16.32
C LYS A 18 -17.50 23.74 -16.49
N ARG A 19 -18.61 24.11 -15.90
CA ARG A 19 -19.89 23.39 -16.01
C ARG A 19 -20.33 23.38 -17.46
N GLU A 20 -20.80 22.21 -17.89
CA GLU A 20 -21.52 21.91 -19.14
C GLU A 20 -20.66 21.89 -20.44
N GLY A 21 -20.27 20.67 -20.85
CA GLY A 21 -19.85 20.36 -22.21
C GLY A 21 -18.36 20.32 -22.49
N GLU A 22 -17.49 20.76 -21.58
CA GLU A 22 -16.04 20.65 -21.80
C GLU A 22 -15.54 19.26 -21.43
N ARG A 23 -14.96 18.58 -22.40
CA ARG A 23 -14.28 17.31 -22.20
C ARG A 23 -13.10 17.53 -21.24
N PHE A 24 -13.07 16.80 -20.14
CA PHE A 24 -11.90 16.73 -19.27
C PHE A 24 -10.73 16.13 -20.06
N PHE A 25 -9.70 16.92 -20.31
CA PHE A 25 -8.50 16.44 -20.99
C PHE A 25 -7.44 16.05 -19.97
N LEU A 26 -7.07 14.77 -19.95
CA LEU A 26 -5.94 14.28 -19.15
C LEU A 26 -4.66 15.06 -19.40
N SER A 27 -4.50 15.59 -20.63
CA SER A 27 -3.36 16.42 -21.02
C SER A 27 -3.28 17.79 -20.32
N SER A 28 -4.33 18.21 -19.56
CA SER A 28 -4.26 19.39 -18.70
C SER A 28 -3.34 19.18 -17.50
N PHE A 29 -3.24 17.95 -17.00
CA PHE A 29 -2.27 17.58 -15.98
C PHE A 29 -0.88 17.40 -16.60
N LYS A 30 0.12 17.96 -15.96
CA LYS A 30 1.51 17.84 -16.38
C LYS A 30 2.33 17.19 -15.27
N LEU A 31 3.24 16.32 -15.66
CA LEU A 31 4.27 15.85 -14.75
C LEU A 31 5.14 17.04 -14.34
N PRO A 32 5.48 17.21 -13.04
CA PRO A 32 6.39 18.25 -12.60
C PRO A 32 7.76 18.18 -13.29
N GLU A 33 8.42 19.32 -13.40
CA GLU A 33 9.77 19.37 -13.99
C GLU A 33 10.82 18.68 -13.10
N LYS A 34 10.60 18.65 -11.80
CA LYS A 34 11.49 18.03 -10.83
C LYS A 34 10.72 17.07 -9.92
N LEU A 35 11.24 15.88 -9.80
CA LEU A 35 10.75 14.86 -8.87
C LEU A 35 11.90 14.30 -8.04
N THR A 36 11.56 13.88 -6.84
CA THR A 36 12.48 13.14 -5.95
C THR A 36 11.78 11.88 -5.43
N PHE A 37 12.55 10.86 -5.12
CA PHE A 37 12.06 9.68 -4.41
C PHE A 37 13.09 9.23 -3.38
N ALA A 38 12.67 9.07 -2.14
CA ALA A 38 13.54 8.68 -1.03
C ALA A 38 14.79 9.58 -0.89
N GLY A 39 14.62 10.88 -1.15
CA GLY A 39 15.70 11.88 -1.13
C GLY A 39 16.58 11.88 -2.37
N GLN A 40 16.38 10.98 -3.33
CA GLN A 40 17.16 10.90 -4.57
C GLN A 40 16.45 11.63 -5.71
N PRO A 41 17.16 12.47 -6.50
CA PRO A 41 16.58 13.16 -7.64
C PRO A 41 16.23 12.17 -8.77
N VAL A 42 15.09 12.39 -9.42
CA VAL A 42 14.70 11.67 -10.63
C VAL A 42 15.20 12.46 -11.83
N PRO A 43 16.02 11.86 -12.74
CA PRO A 43 16.66 12.60 -13.83
C PRO A 43 15.69 12.84 -15.00
N LEU A 44 14.72 13.74 -14.81
CA LEU A 44 13.67 14.08 -15.80
C LEU A 44 14.17 14.89 -17.01
N ASP A 45 15.39 15.37 -16.97
CA ASP A 45 16.11 15.94 -18.12
C ASP A 45 16.42 14.88 -19.18
N ASN A 46 16.53 13.60 -18.77
CA ASN A 46 16.62 12.48 -19.69
C ASN A 46 15.22 12.17 -20.26
N TRP A 47 15.04 12.31 -21.57
CA TRP A 47 13.78 12.09 -22.25
C TRP A 47 13.20 10.67 -22.03
N GLN A 48 14.06 9.66 -21.99
CA GLN A 48 13.66 8.25 -21.75
C GLN A 48 13.07 8.06 -20.34
N VAL A 49 13.64 8.75 -19.36
CA VAL A 49 13.14 8.70 -17.96
C VAL A 49 11.80 9.41 -17.87
N ARG A 50 11.72 10.62 -18.45
CA ARG A 50 10.48 11.41 -18.50
C ARG A 50 9.35 10.61 -19.14
N GLU A 51 9.55 10.08 -20.35
CA GLU A 51 8.53 9.31 -21.07
C GLU A 51 8.02 8.10 -20.28
N ARG A 52 8.93 7.37 -19.62
CA ARG A 52 8.56 6.20 -18.78
C ARG A 52 7.70 6.59 -17.58
N ILE A 53 7.99 7.73 -16.95
CA ILE A 53 7.20 8.19 -15.79
C ILE A 53 5.90 8.82 -16.25
N GLU A 54 5.88 9.63 -17.32
CA GLU A 54 4.68 10.17 -17.91
C GLU A 54 3.70 9.09 -18.35
N TYR A 55 4.21 8.00 -18.93
CA TYR A 55 3.36 6.85 -19.29
C TYR A 55 2.62 6.30 -18.06
N GLU A 56 3.30 6.04 -16.95
CA GLU A 56 2.65 5.52 -15.74
C GLU A 56 1.76 6.58 -15.05
N PHE A 57 2.14 7.85 -15.12
CA PHE A 57 1.37 8.96 -14.59
C PHE A 57 0.01 9.06 -15.28
N TYR A 58 -0.01 9.06 -16.63
CA TYR A 58 -1.26 9.10 -17.38
C TYR A 58 -2.06 7.80 -17.28
N GLN A 59 -1.43 6.65 -17.10
CA GLN A 59 -2.14 5.38 -16.84
C GLN A 59 -2.95 5.44 -15.53
N PHE A 60 -2.41 6.03 -14.47
CA PHE A 60 -3.18 6.25 -13.25
C PHE A 60 -4.32 7.24 -13.43
N LEU A 61 -4.12 8.32 -14.17
CA LEU A 61 -5.15 9.33 -14.40
C LEU A 61 -6.23 8.86 -15.39
N GLU A 62 -5.91 7.96 -16.30
CA GLU A 62 -6.86 7.37 -17.26
C GLU A 62 -7.91 6.52 -16.52
N ASP A 63 -7.49 5.68 -15.57
CA ASP A 63 -8.40 4.90 -14.74
C ASP A 63 -8.78 5.69 -13.47
N GLN A 64 -9.58 6.72 -13.66
CA GLN A 64 -10.02 7.60 -12.57
C GLN A 64 -10.74 6.84 -11.46
N GLY A 65 -11.60 5.88 -11.80
CA GLY A 65 -12.35 5.10 -10.81
C GLY A 65 -11.42 4.31 -9.90
N GLU A 66 -10.44 3.61 -10.48
CA GLU A 66 -9.44 2.90 -9.70
C GLU A 66 -8.59 3.86 -8.88
N SER A 67 -8.13 4.96 -9.47
CA SER A 67 -7.28 5.95 -8.79
C SER A 67 -7.98 6.61 -7.61
N ILE A 68 -9.26 6.92 -7.71
CA ILE A 68 -10.07 7.42 -6.60
C ILE A 68 -10.13 6.37 -5.47
N ILE A 69 -10.42 5.12 -5.79
CA ILE A 69 -10.47 4.05 -4.78
C ILE A 69 -9.10 3.81 -4.14
N LEU A 70 -8.02 3.85 -4.92
CA LEU A 70 -6.67 3.76 -4.38
C LEU A 70 -6.38 4.90 -3.40
N ALA A 71 -6.65 6.14 -3.79
CA ALA A 71 -6.48 7.31 -2.92
C ALA A 71 -7.28 7.14 -1.61
N LYS A 72 -8.55 6.75 -1.70
CA LYS A 72 -9.39 6.53 -0.51
C LYS A 72 -8.82 5.45 0.42
N ARG A 73 -8.25 4.37 -0.12
CA ARG A 73 -7.62 3.29 0.66
C ARG A 73 -6.37 3.74 1.41
N THR A 74 -5.63 4.75 0.90
CA THR A 74 -4.43 5.24 1.59
C THR A 74 -4.73 5.69 3.02
N GLY A 75 -5.92 6.25 3.29
CA GLY A 75 -6.35 6.64 4.62
C GLY A 75 -6.35 5.50 5.65
N ARG A 76 -6.45 4.25 5.21
CA ARG A 76 -6.39 3.06 6.08
C ARG A 76 -5.03 2.37 6.09
N CYS A 77 -4.39 2.26 4.93
CA CYS A 77 -3.16 1.47 4.82
C CYS A 77 -1.89 2.27 5.10
N PHE A 78 -1.87 3.58 4.84
CA PHE A 78 -0.67 4.38 5.03
C PHE A 78 -0.32 4.65 6.50
N PRO A 79 -1.25 5.06 7.39
CA PRO A 79 -0.88 5.45 8.75
C PRO A 79 -0.05 4.41 9.52
N PRO A 80 -0.40 3.10 9.57
CA PRO A 80 0.42 2.11 10.24
C PRO A 80 1.76 1.88 9.56
N VAL A 81 1.85 2.04 8.24
CA VAL A 81 3.10 1.87 7.46
C VAL A 81 4.02 3.07 7.68
N GLU A 82 3.49 4.29 7.61
CA GLU A 82 4.22 5.54 7.88
C GLU A 82 4.88 5.51 9.26
N LYS A 83 4.11 5.09 10.27
CA LYS A 83 4.62 4.93 11.64
C LYS A 83 5.80 3.97 11.67
N GLN A 84 5.69 2.78 11.09
CA GLN A 84 6.77 1.77 11.10
C GLN A 84 7.98 2.21 10.28
N LEU A 85 7.79 2.88 9.13
CA LEU A 85 8.89 3.44 8.34
C LEU A 85 9.64 4.51 9.12
N ALA A 86 8.92 5.43 9.79
CA ALA A 86 9.51 6.47 10.62
C ALA A 86 10.30 5.89 11.80
N GLU A 87 9.73 4.93 12.54
CA GLU A 87 10.41 4.22 13.64
C GLU A 87 11.67 3.49 13.17
N ALA A 88 11.65 3.05 11.92
CA ALA A 88 12.78 2.38 11.29
C ALA A 88 13.82 3.35 10.67
N GLY A 89 13.55 4.66 10.62
CA GLY A 89 14.41 5.64 9.95
C GLY A 89 14.51 5.42 8.44
N LEU A 90 13.46 4.88 7.81
CA LEU A 90 13.36 4.69 6.37
C LEU A 90 12.53 5.81 5.73
N PRO A 91 12.80 6.13 4.45
CA PRO A 91 12.04 7.14 3.73
C PRO A 91 10.55 6.81 3.66
N ASP A 92 9.71 7.81 3.97
CA ASP A 92 8.26 7.71 3.92
C ASP A 92 7.73 7.38 2.51
N ASP A 93 8.45 7.80 1.48
CA ASP A 93 8.12 7.52 0.07
C ASP A 93 7.95 6.02 -0.24
N LEU A 94 8.57 5.14 0.54
CA LEU A 94 8.47 3.69 0.32
C LEU A 94 7.05 3.14 0.49
N LYS A 95 6.17 3.85 1.19
CA LYS A 95 4.74 3.48 1.33
C LYS A 95 4.01 3.38 -0.02
N TYR A 96 4.43 4.17 -1.02
CA TYR A 96 3.81 4.14 -2.36
C TYR A 96 4.04 2.83 -3.10
N MET A 97 5.00 2.01 -2.68
CA MET A 97 5.15 0.65 -3.20
C MET A 97 3.89 -0.20 -2.98
N LEU A 98 3.18 -0.01 -1.86
CA LEU A 98 1.93 -0.74 -1.56
C LEU A 98 0.83 -0.53 -2.62
N LEU A 99 0.78 0.66 -3.22
CA LEU A 99 -0.21 0.95 -4.27
C LEU A 99 0.09 0.15 -5.53
N VAL A 100 1.37 0.01 -5.86
CA VAL A 100 1.82 -0.73 -7.05
C VAL A 100 1.74 -2.25 -6.82
N GLU A 101 2.11 -2.73 -5.64
CA GLU A 101 2.13 -4.15 -5.30
C GLU A 101 0.72 -4.74 -5.16
N SER A 102 -0.13 -4.10 -4.39
CA SER A 102 -1.39 -4.70 -3.97
C SER A 102 -2.60 -3.78 -4.03
N LYS A 103 -2.43 -2.50 -4.41
CA LYS A 103 -3.49 -1.49 -4.31
C LYS A 103 -4.04 -1.37 -2.86
N CYS A 104 -3.16 -1.54 -1.87
CA CYS A 104 -3.52 -1.63 -0.45
C CYS A 104 -4.53 -2.76 -0.12
N ILE A 105 -4.57 -3.84 -0.88
CA ILE A 105 -5.45 -4.98 -0.62
C ILE A 105 -4.69 -6.02 0.22
N ALA A 106 -5.08 -6.16 1.47
CA ALA A 106 -4.42 -7.07 2.42
C ALA A 106 -4.46 -8.55 1.98
N ALA A 107 -5.52 -8.98 1.32
CA ALA A 107 -5.68 -10.36 0.82
C ALA A 107 -5.22 -10.55 -0.63
N ALA A 108 -4.52 -9.57 -1.23
CA ALA A 108 -4.04 -9.67 -2.61
C ALA A 108 -3.19 -10.93 -2.83
N TYR A 109 -3.39 -11.56 -3.98
CA TYR A 109 -2.68 -12.78 -4.34
C TYR A 109 -2.39 -12.81 -5.84
N SER A 110 -1.11 -12.94 -6.21
CA SER A 110 -0.67 -12.91 -7.60
C SER A 110 -0.54 -14.30 -8.23
N ARG A 111 -0.42 -14.35 -9.57
CA ARG A 111 -0.12 -15.59 -10.32
C ARG A 111 1.22 -16.21 -9.89
N ALA A 112 2.18 -15.40 -9.47
CA ALA A 112 3.48 -15.83 -8.95
C ALA A 112 3.40 -16.30 -7.47
N LYS A 113 2.17 -16.43 -6.90
CA LYS A 113 1.92 -16.82 -5.50
C LYS A 113 2.50 -15.82 -4.48
N ALA A 114 2.73 -14.57 -4.90
CA ALA A 114 2.96 -13.48 -3.98
C ALA A 114 1.66 -13.14 -3.25
N SER A 115 1.74 -12.75 -1.97
CA SER A 115 0.55 -12.53 -1.13
C SER A 115 0.73 -11.34 -0.21
N GLY A 116 -0.37 -10.66 0.05
CA GLY A 116 -0.46 -9.58 1.02
C GLY A 116 -0.13 -8.19 0.47
N PRO A 117 -0.11 -7.17 1.34
CA PRO A 117 0.08 -5.78 0.93
C PRO A 117 1.41 -5.54 0.22
N TRP A 118 2.46 -6.18 0.67
CA TRP A 118 3.83 -6.09 0.14
C TRP A 118 4.18 -7.17 -0.89
N GLN A 119 3.23 -8.00 -1.30
CA GLN A 119 3.39 -9.05 -2.31
C GLN A 119 4.63 -9.96 -2.10
N PHE A 120 4.87 -10.38 -0.87
CA PHE A 120 5.93 -11.35 -0.62
C PHE A 120 5.65 -12.70 -1.28
N ILE A 121 6.63 -13.25 -2.03
CA ILE A 121 6.63 -14.67 -2.40
C ILE A 121 6.96 -15.53 -1.18
N GLY A 122 6.55 -16.82 -1.18
CA GLY A 122 6.67 -17.69 -0.01
C GLY A 122 8.10 -17.82 0.53
N SER A 123 9.10 -17.94 -0.33
CA SER A 123 10.52 -18.07 0.07
C SER A 123 11.03 -16.79 0.75
N THR A 124 10.77 -15.63 0.14
CA THR A 124 11.18 -14.33 0.69
C THR A 124 10.44 -14.06 2.00
N GLY A 125 9.12 -14.30 2.07
CA GLY A 125 8.37 -14.16 3.31
C GLY A 125 8.95 -15.01 4.44
N LYS A 126 9.28 -16.28 4.18
CA LYS A 126 9.92 -17.16 5.15
C LYS A 126 11.28 -16.64 5.62
N ARG A 127 12.12 -16.13 4.71
CA ARG A 127 13.43 -15.51 5.02
C ARG A 127 13.27 -14.35 6.02
N TYR A 128 12.18 -13.58 5.90
CA TYR A 128 11.86 -12.46 6.79
C TYR A 128 10.84 -12.82 7.89
N LYS A 129 10.74 -14.11 8.25
CA LYS A 129 9.96 -14.65 9.38
C LYS A 129 8.44 -14.51 9.25
N LEU A 130 7.92 -14.36 8.03
CA LEU A 130 6.48 -14.45 7.77
C LEU A 130 6.09 -15.92 7.58
N HIS A 131 5.32 -16.43 8.52
CA HIS A 131 4.82 -17.81 8.48
C HIS A 131 3.58 -17.92 7.59
N SER A 132 3.54 -18.97 6.79
CA SER A 132 2.36 -19.31 5.97
C SER A 132 2.10 -20.80 6.05
N ASN A 133 0.86 -21.16 6.34
CA ASN A 133 0.39 -22.53 6.38
C ASN A 133 -1.06 -22.64 5.85
N LYS A 134 -1.72 -23.78 6.06
CA LYS A 134 -3.10 -24.02 5.62
C LYS A 134 -4.10 -23.03 6.24
N PHE A 135 -3.86 -22.55 7.46
CA PHE A 135 -4.79 -21.74 8.25
C PHE A 135 -4.44 -20.26 8.27
N LEU A 136 -3.15 -19.94 8.28
CA LEU A 136 -2.62 -18.59 8.41
C LEU A 136 -1.65 -18.27 7.28
N ASP A 137 -1.65 -16.99 6.85
CA ASP A 137 -0.65 -16.44 5.95
C ASP A 137 -0.27 -15.02 6.41
N GLN A 138 0.78 -14.91 7.21
CA GLN A 138 1.22 -13.66 7.82
C GLN A 138 1.67 -12.60 6.81
N ARG A 139 1.91 -12.97 5.54
CA ARG A 139 2.17 -12.01 4.47
C ARG A 139 0.98 -11.07 4.23
N ARG A 140 -0.22 -11.48 4.63
CA ARG A 140 -1.47 -10.71 4.52
C ARG A 140 -1.70 -9.75 5.69
N ASN A 141 -1.01 -9.92 6.80
CA ASN A 141 -1.05 -9.01 7.93
C ASN A 141 -0.21 -7.77 7.59
N LEU A 142 -0.83 -6.59 7.58
CA LEU A 142 -0.18 -5.35 7.15
C LEU A 142 1.02 -5.02 8.03
N GLU A 143 0.87 -5.07 9.34
CA GLU A 143 1.92 -4.67 10.28
C GLU A 143 3.11 -5.64 10.23
N MET A 144 2.84 -6.95 10.26
CA MET A 144 3.89 -7.97 10.20
C MET A 144 4.63 -7.96 8.86
N SER A 145 3.88 -7.81 7.76
CA SER A 145 4.48 -7.75 6.43
C SER A 145 5.24 -6.45 6.19
N THR A 146 4.83 -5.34 6.81
CA THR A 146 5.59 -4.07 6.77
C THR A 146 6.90 -4.19 7.52
N GLU A 147 6.92 -4.81 8.71
CA GLU A 147 8.16 -5.08 9.44
C GLU A 147 9.15 -5.94 8.61
N ALA A 148 8.62 -6.95 7.93
CA ALA A 148 9.42 -7.78 7.03
C ALA A 148 9.93 -6.98 5.80
N ALA A 149 9.09 -6.12 5.21
CA ALA A 149 9.45 -5.28 4.08
C ALA A 149 10.54 -4.26 4.45
N ILE A 150 10.45 -3.66 5.63
CA ILE A 150 11.48 -2.75 6.17
C ILE A 150 12.85 -3.46 6.22
N LYS A 151 12.89 -4.68 6.77
CA LYS A 151 14.14 -5.46 6.84
C LYS A 151 14.69 -5.82 5.45
N TYR A 152 13.79 -6.17 4.53
CA TYR A 152 14.18 -6.51 3.17
C TYR A 152 14.64 -5.27 2.38
N LEU A 153 13.95 -4.15 2.50
CA LEU A 153 14.32 -2.90 1.83
C LEU A 153 15.67 -2.35 2.33
N ARG A 154 15.95 -2.44 3.63
CA ARG A 154 17.29 -2.12 4.17
C ARG A 154 18.37 -2.99 3.53
N TYR A 155 18.17 -4.29 3.54
CA TYR A 155 19.10 -5.22 2.89
C TYR A 155 19.31 -4.87 1.41
N LEU A 156 18.24 -4.59 0.67
CA LEU A 156 18.34 -4.23 -0.75
C LEU A 156 19.04 -2.90 -0.99
N LYS A 157 18.78 -1.89 -0.13
CA LYS A 157 19.48 -0.61 -0.19
C LYS A 157 20.97 -0.78 0.01
N ASP A 158 21.37 -1.55 1.04
CA ASP A 158 22.79 -1.82 1.32
C ASP A 158 23.43 -2.63 0.18
N PHE A 159 22.74 -3.64 -0.32
CA PHE A 159 23.17 -4.46 -1.46
C PHE A 159 23.37 -3.61 -2.73
N GLN A 160 22.57 -2.58 -2.95
CA GLN A 160 22.63 -1.65 -4.07
C GLN A 160 23.38 -0.35 -3.72
N GLN A 161 24.27 -0.38 -2.70
CA GLN A 161 25.16 0.72 -2.34
C GLN A 161 24.44 2.06 -2.07
N GLY A 162 23.23 2.01 -1.55
CA GLY A 162 22.44 3.18 -1.19
C GLY A 162 21.49 3.70 -2.29
N ASP A 163 21.49 3.08 -3.48
CA ASP A 163 20.58 3.46 -4.57
C ASP A 163 19.18 2.88 -4.35
N TRP A 164 18.20 3.75 -4.10
CA TRP A 164 16.81 3.35 -3.89
C TRP A 164 16.12 2.86 -5.17
N PHE A 165 16.48 3.39 -6.34
CA PHE A 165 15.89 2.95 -7.60
C PHE A 165 16.31 1.52 -7.94
N LEU A 166 17.59 1.21 -7.74
CA LEU A 166 18.08 -0.17 -7.86
C LEU A 166 17.54 -1.09 -6.76
N ALA A 167 17.36 -0.58 -5.53
CA ALA A 167 16.77 -1.35 -4.44
C ALA A 167 15.30 -1.73 -4.75
N MET A 168 14.48 -0.78 -5.25
CA MET A 168 13.12 -1.05 -5.69
C MET A 168 13.07 -2.03 -6.87
N ALA A 169 13.95 -1.86 -7.88
CA ALA A 169 14.05 -2.80 -8.99
C ALA A 169 14.43 -4.21 -8.51
N SER A 170 15.31 -4.30 -7.51
CA SER A 170 15.69 -5.56 -6.86
C SER A 170 14.56 -6.18 -6.06
N TYR A 171 13.73 -5.39 -5.42
CA TYR A 171 12.52 -5.87 -4.74
C TYR A 171 11.59 -6.61 -5.72
N ASN A 172 11.37 -6.01 -6.89
CA ASN A 172 10.50 -6.58 -7.94
C ASN A 172 11.11 -7.80 -8.65
N ALA A 173 12.38 -7.71 -9.07
CA ALA A 173 13.00 -8.70 -9.96
C ALA A 173 13.98 -9.67 -9.27
N GLY A 174 14.32 -9.41 -8.01
CA GLY A 174 15.37 -10.09 -7.27
C GLY A 174 16.74 -9.43 -7.45
N GLU A 175 17.46 -9.30 -6.35
CA GLU A 175 18.75 -8.59 -6.26
C GLU A 175 19.83 -9.19 -7.16
N ASP A 176 19.91 -10.51 -7.24
CA ASP A 176 20.93 -11.19 -8.08
C ASP A 176 20.68 -10.96 -9.56
N ARG A 177 19.41 -10.91 -9.98
CA ARG A 177 19.06 -10.62 -11.36
C ARG A 177 19.44 -9.20 -11.76
N ILE A 178 19.14 -8.22 -10.92
CA ILE A 178 19.52 -6.82 -11.16
C ILE A 178 21.03 -6.69 -11.23
N ARG A 179 21.76 -7.26 -10.27
CA ARG A 179 23.23 -7.27 -10.27
C ARG A 179 23.82 -7.88 -11.55
N LYS A 180 23.25 -9.00 -12.01
CA LYS A 180 23.67 -9.64 -13.26
C LYS A 180 23.46 -8.71 -14.46
N LEU A 181 22.29 -8.09 -14.59
CA LEU A 181 21.97 -7.16 -15.68
C LEU A 181 22.90 -5.93 -15.68
N LEU A 182 23.15 -5.32 -14.50
CA LEU A 182 24.08 -4.21 -14.37
C LEU A 182 25.49 -4.57 -14.87
N LYS A 183 25.98 -5.75 -14.48
CA LYS A 183 27.30 -6.26 -14.91
C LYS A 183 27.37 -6.52 -16.41
N GLU A 184 26.39 -7.20 -16.98
CA GLU A 184 26.32 -7.53 -18.40
C GLU A 184 26.24 -6.30 -19.29
N GLN A 185 25.47 -5.28 -18.85
CA GLN A 185 25.28 -4.04 -19.60
C GLN A 185 26.34 -2.97 -19.28
N LYS A 186 27.24 -3.25 -18.32
CA LYS A 186 28.30 -2.32 -17.86
C LYS A 186 27.76 -0.96 -17.44
N VAL A 187 26.62 -0.95 -16.70
CA VAL A 187 25.98 0.22 -16.11
C VAL A 187 25.85 0.04 -14.60
N ASN A 188 25.73 1.15 -13.88
CA ASN A 188 25.57 1.18 -12.42
C ASN A 188 24.36 2.03 -11.98
N ASP A 189 23.46 2.31 -12.90
CA ASP A 189 22.34 3.22 -12.75
C ASP A 189 21.07 2.56 -13.29
N TYR A 190 20.01 2.54 -12.48
CA TYR A 190 18.72 1.99 -12.87
C TYR A 190 18.17 2.62 -14.17
N TRP A 191 18.39 3.92 -14.35
CA TRP A 191 17.82 4.66 -15.49
C TRP A 191 18.46 4.30 -16.82
N LYS A 192 19.69 3.74 -16.78
CA LYS A 192 20.43 3.22 -17.93
C LYS A 192 20.26 1.71 -18.13
N LEU A 193 19.61 1.04 -17.17
CA LEU A 193 19.41 -0.40 -17.22
C LEU A 193 18.28 -0.76 -18.19
N HIS A 194 18.49 -1.82 -18.97
CA HIS A 194 17.45 -2.49 -19.74
C HIS A 194 17.14 -3.87 -19.14
N GLY A 195 15.86 -4.18 -18.96
CA GLY A 195 15.44 -5.43 -18.32
C GLY A 195 14.02 -5.82 -18.68
N PRO A 196 13.42 -6.76 -17.94
CA PRO A 196 12.04 -7.15 -18.17
C PRO A 196 11.09 -5.95 -18.09
N ARG A 197 10.12 -5.91 -18.98
CA ARG A 197 9.14 -4.81 -19.07
C ARG A 197 8.51 -4.47 -17.71
N GLU A 198 8.14 -5.47 -16.92
CA GLU A 198 7.59 -5.27 -15.58
C GLU A 198 8.54 -4.48 -14.68
N THR A 199 9.81 -4.90 -14.59
CA THR A 199 10.82 -4.24 -13.77
C THR A 199 11.14 -2.83 -14.27
N MET A 200 11.13 -2.62 -15.60
CA MET A 200 11.36 -1.30 -16.19
C MET A 200 10.20 -0.32 -15.95
N ARG A 201 8.99 -0.81 -15.72
CA ARG A 201 7.82 -0.02 -15.36
C ARG A 201 7.67 0.19 -13.85
N TYR A 202 8.24 -0.69 -13.03
CA TYR A 202 7.99 -0.75 -11.60
C TYR A 202 8.39 0.54 -10.87
N VAL A 203 9.62 0.99 -11.03
CA VAL A 203 10.11 2.22 -10.40
C VAL A 203 9.41 3.47 -10.94
N PRO A 204 9.28 3.68 -12.26
CA PRO A 204 8.46 4.76 -12.82
C PRO A 204 7.04 4.79 -12.25
N ARG A 205 6.41 3.63 -12.11
CA ARG A 205 5.05 3.52 -11.58
C ARG A 205 4.94 3.93 -10.11
N ILE A 206 5.93 3.60 -9.29
CA ILE A 206 5.97 4.03 -7.88
C ILE A 206 6.17 5.54 -7.79
N ILE A 207 7.02 6.13 -8.62
CA ILE A 207 7.25 7.57 -8.66
C ILE A 207 5.98 8.31 -9.11
N ALA A 208 5.32 7.83 -10.16
CA ALA A 208 4.03 8.37 -10.61
C ALA A 208 2.94 8.24 -9.53
N ALA A 209 2.89 7.10 -8.84
CA ALA A 209 1.98 6.91 -7.71
C ALA A 209 2.28 7.92 -6.58
N LYS A 210 3.55 8.12 -6.23
CA LYS A 210 3.91 9.15 -5.25
C LYS A 210 3.38 10.52 -5.68
N GLU A 211 3.64 10.94 -6.90
CA GLU A 211 3.23 12.26 -7.39
C GLU A 211 1.71 12.45 -7.27
N ILE A 212 0.92 11.49 -7.72
CA ILE A 212 -0.54 11.58 -7.71
C ILE A 212 -1.11 11.49 -6.30
N TYR A 213 -0.71 10.47 -5.54
CA TYR A 213 -1.34 10.16 -4.26
C TYR A 213 -0.76 10.95 -3.07
N SER A 214 0.32 11.70 -3.26
CA SER A 214 0.74 12.74 -2.31
C SER A 214 -0.06 14.05 -2.46
N GLN A 215 -0.71 14.25 -3.62
CA GLN A 215 -1.49 15.44 -3.96
C GLN A 215 -2.88 15.05 -4.51
N PRO A 216 -3.69 14.26 -3.75
CA PRO A 216 -4.95 13.73 -4.26
C PRO A 216 -5.96 14.83 -4.58
N GLU A 217 -5.89 15.98 -3.93
CA GLU A 217 -6.74 17.13 -4.20
C GLU A 217 -6.48 17.69 -5.60
N LYS A 218 -5.21 17.85 -5.96
CA LYS A 218 -4.78 18.37 -7.27
C LYS A 218 -5.16 17.44 -8.43
N TYR A 219 -4.96 16.14 -8.28
CA TYR A 219 -5.08 15.20 -9.40
C TYR A 219 -6.42 14.47 -9.45
N LEU A 220 -7.08 14.31 -8.30
CA LEU A 220 -8.29 13.49 -8.17
C LEU A 220 -9.46 14.25 -7.55
N GLY A 221 -9.28 15.52 -7.16
CA GLY A 221 -10.32 16.32 -6.48
C GLY A 221 -10.70 15.78 -5.09
N LEU A 222 -9.82 15.00 -4.44
CA LEU A 222 -10.10 14.36 -3.15
C LEU A 222 -9.37 15.07 -2.02
N THR A 223 -10.10 15.49 -1.01
CA THR A 223 -9.58 16.03 0.25
C THR A 223 -9.28 14.90 1.26
N LYS A 224 -8.62 15.23 2.35
CA LYS A 224 -8.41 14.27 3.46
C LYS A 224 -9.70 13.68 4.01
N LYS A 225 -10.83 14.43 3.95
CA LYS A 225 -12.14 13.97 4.43
C LYS A 225 -12.74 12.87 3.55
N ASP A 226 -12.33 12.77 2.30
CA ASP A 226 -12.80 11.77 1.34
C ASP A 226 -12.08 10.43 1.49
N LEU A 227 -10.95 10.40 2.20
CA LEU A 227 -10.19 9.18 2.43
C LEU A 227 -10.93 8.27 3.44
N TYR A 228 -10.78 6.95 3.27
CA TYR A 228 -11.35 6.03 4.25
C TYR A 228 -10.66 6.17 5.60
N ALA A 229 -11.43 6.43 6.65
CA ALA A 229 -10.91 6.51 8.01
C ALA A 229 -10.20 5.20 8.43
N PRO A 230 -9.13 5.28 9.23
CA PRO A 230 -8.52 4.11 9.85
C PRO A 230 -9.57 3.25 10.58
N LEU A 231 -9.38 1.92 10.53
CA LEU A 231 -10.25 1.02 11.28
C LEU A 231 -9.83 1.02 12.75
N GLU A 232 -10.75 1.36 13.62
CA GLU A 232 -10.52 1.31 15.06
C GLU A 232 -10.59 -0.13 15.54
N THR A 233 -9.45 -0.69 15.87
CA THR A 233 -9.31 -2.08 16.29
C THR A 233 -8.47 -2.20 17.55
N GLU A 234 -8.66 -3.31 18.24
CA GLU A 234 -7.77 -3.78 19.29
C GLU A 234 -7.33 -5.22 19.01
N THR A 235 -6.18 -5.60 19.53
CA THR A 235 -5.68 -6.97 19.40
C THR A 235 -5.94 -7.75 20.68
N VAL A 236 -6.66 -8.85 20.56
CA VAL A 236 -6.99 -9.75 21.67
C VAL A 236 -6.26 -11.08 21.52
N THR A 237 -5.95 -11.73 22.65
CA THR A 237 -5.37 -13.08 22.67
C THR A 237 -6.48 -14.10 22.80
N VAL A 238 -6.67 -14.93 21.77
CA VAL A 238 -7.65 -16.02 21.75
C VAL A 238 -6.93 -17.36 21.88
N THR A 239 -7.21 -18.11 22.95
CA THR A 239 -6.68 -19.46 23.15
C THR A 239 -7.76 -20.50 22.87
N ILE A 240 -7.52 -21.32 21.85
CA ILE A 240 -8.40 -22.42 21.43
C ILE A 240 -7.89 -23.72 22.05
N LYS A 241 -8.67 -24.32 22.95
CA LYS A 241 -8.36 -25.57 23.66
C LYS A 241 -8.89 -26.78 22.90
N GLU A 242 -10.00 -26.64 22.21
CA GLU A 242 -10.64 -27.63 21.36
C GLU A 242 -9.81 -27.90 20.11
N ALA A 243 -10.13 -28.98 19.36
CA ALA A 243 -9.44 -29.31 18.12
C ALA A 243 -9.49 -28.17 17.08
N GLN A 244 -10.62 -27.45 17.05
CA GLN A 244 -10.82 -26.24 16.23
C GLN A 244 -11.97 -25.40 16.78
N ARG A 245 -11.95 -24.09 16.43
CA ARG A 245 -13.03 -23.15 16.75
C ARG A 245 -13.39 -22.34 15.51
N HIS A 246 -14.68 -22.24 15.19
CA HIS A 246 -15.17 -21.46 14.06
C HIS A 246 -15.09 -19.97 14.35
N LEU A 247 -14.78 -19.17 13.32
CA LEU A 247 -14.61 -17.71 13.48
C LEU A 247 -15.91 -17.01 13.86
N THR A 248 -17.09 -17.56 13.52
CA THR A 248 -18.38 -17.03 13.97
C THR A 248 -18.46 -16.99 15.48
N ALA A 249 -18.10 -18.09 16.17
CA ALA A 249 -18.12 -18.15 17.63
C ALA A 249 -17.11 -17.19 18.28
N ILE A 250 -15.98 -16.92 17.60
CA ILE A 250 -15.01 -15.90 18.06
C ILE A 250 -15.57 -14.51 17.82
N ALA A 251 -16.20 -14.26 16.67
CA ALA A 251 -16.80 -12.96 16.37
C ALA A 251 -17.91 -12.59 17.37
N GLU A 252 -18.79 -13.54 17.70
CA GLU A 252 -19.85 -13.36 18.68
C GLU A 252 -19.32 -13.02 20.07
N GLU A 253 -18.25 -13.69 20.51
CA GLU A 253 -17.58 -13.43 21.79
C GLU A 253 -17.11 -11.97 21.92
N PHE A 254 -16.65 -11.38 20.80
CA PHE A 254 -16.14 -10.01 20.75
C PHE A 254 -17.14 -9.00 20.17
N GLY A 255 -18.45 -9.33 20.17
CA GLY A 255 -19.51 -8.41 19.77
C GLY A 255 -19.47 -7.97 18.32
N THR A 256 -18.93 -8.81 17.43
CA THR A 256 -18.85 -8.56 16.00
C THR A 256 -19.43 -9.73 15.20
N TYR A 257 -19.27 -9.71 13.88
CA TYR A 257 -19.76 -10.77 12.99
C TYR A 257 -18.63 -11.35 12.11
N PHE A 258 -18.87 -12.53 11.57
CA PHE A 258 -17.88 -13.31 10.82
C PHE A 258 -17.13 -12.50 9.74
N LEU A 259 -17.86 -11.77 8.88
CA LEU A 259 -17.23 -11.02 7.78
C LEU A 259 -16.30 -9.92 8.30
N GLU A 260 -16.73 -9.15 9.32
CA GLU A 260 -15.90 -8.10 9.90
C GLU A 260 -14.63 -8.70 10.51
N LEU A 261 -14.76 -9.79 11.29
CA LEU A 261 -13.60 -10.47 11.86
C LEU A 261 -12.62 -10.98 10.77
N LYS A 262 -13.13 -11.52 9.67
CA LYS A 262 -12.32 -11.96 8.51
C LYS A 262 -11.62 -10.79 7.84
N MET A 263 -12.28 -9.65 7.69
CA MET A 263 -11.70 -8.46 7.06
C MET A 263 -10.62 -7.81 7.93
N LEU A 264 -10.78 -7.85 9.25
CA LEU A 264 -9.78 -7.34 10.19
C LEU A 264 -8.56 -8.27 10.31
N ASN A 265 -8.72 -9.55 9.98
CA ASN A 265 -7.68 -10.59 10.08
C ASN A 265 -7.48 -11.32 8.74
N PRO A 266 -7.02 -10.63 7.70
CA PRO A 266 -6.90 -11.20 6.35
C PRO A 266 -5.87 -12.34 6.28
N GLU A 267 -4.97 -12.44 7.26
CA GLU A 267 -4.04 -13.56 7.43
C GLU A 267 -4.73 -14.89 7.76
N ILE A 268 -5.94 -14.87 8.34
CA ILE A 268 -6.70 -16.09 8.63
C ILE A 268 -7.37 -16.57 7.34
N ARG A 269 -6.87 -17.69 6.80
CA ARG A 269 -7.30 -18.23 5.50
C ARG A 269 -8.57 -19.07 5.55
N LYS A 270 -8.82 -19.74 6.67
CA LYS A 270 -9.96 -20.65 6.88
C LYS A 270 -11.03 -19.99 7.74
N ASP A 271 -12.20 -20.59 7.78
CA ASP A 271 -13.34 -20.13 8.56
C ASP A 271 -13.30 -20.62 10.01
N PHE A 272 -12.24 -21.36 10.32
CA PHE A 272 -11.94 -21.87 11.68
C PHE A 272 -10.44 -21.83 11.93
N LEU A 273 -10.08 -21.77 13.21
CA LEU A 273 -8.70 -21.90 13.68
C LEU A 273 -8.56 -23.20 14.49
N PRO A 274 -7.46 -23.93 14.30
CA PRO A 274 -7.16 -25.13 15.10
C PRO A 274 -6.74 -24.77 16.53
N LYS A 275 -6.55 -25.77 17.38
CA LYS A 275 -5.97 -25.61 18.71
C LYS A 275 -4.70 -24.79 18.69
N GLY A 276 -4.61 -23.78 19.55
CA GLY A 276 -3.49 -22.84 19.60
C GLY A 276 -3.84 -21.51 20.23
N THR A 277 -2.87 -20.60 20.28
CA THR A 277 -3.03 -19.24 20.77
C THR A 277 -2.81 -18.28 19.61
N TYR A 278 -3.73 -17.33 19.43
CA TYR A 278 -3.76 -16.40 18.29
C TYR A 278 -3.92 -14.98 18.78
N GLN A 279 -3.24 -14.05 18.12
CA GLN A 279 -3.50 -12.62 18.22
C GLN A 279 -4.52 -12.26 17.16
N ILE A 280 -5.69 -11.79 17.55
CA ILE A 280 -6.80 -11.50 16.64
C ILE A 280 -7.20 -10.05 16.80
N LYS A 281 -7.33 -9.32 15.70
CA LYS A 281 -7.89 -7.98 15.68
C LYS A 281 -9.40 -8.06 15.75
N VAL A 282 -9.96 -7.32 16.69
CA VAL A 282 -11.40 -7.14 16.85
C VAL A 282 -11.74 -5.65 16.79
N PRO A 283 -12.99 -5.26 16.46
CA PRO A 283 -13.39 -3.87 16.54
C PRO A 283 -13.22 -3.36 17.96
N ARG A 284 -12.70 -2.13 18.11
CA ARG A 284 -12.66 -1.49 19.43
C ARG A 284 -14.08 -1.19 19.89
N GLN A 285 -14.41 -1.61 21.10
CA GLN A 285 -15.75 -1.44 21.70
C GLN A 285 -16.00 0.00 22.18
N THR A 286 -15.76 1.00 21.35
CA THR A 286 -16.03 2.40 21.67
C THR A 286 -17.32 2.95 21.01
N CYS A 287 -18.03 2.11 20.24
CA CYS A 287 -19.26 2.52 19.56
C CYS A 287 -20.50 2.28 20.46
N PRO A 288 -21.29 3.31 20.80
CA PRO A 288 -22.50 3.15 21.63
C PRO A 288 -23.48 2.08 21.12
N ASP A 289 -23.62 1.93 19.80
CA ASP A 289 -24.53 0.96 19.18
C ASP A 289 -24.11 -0.51 19.35
N ARG A 290 -22.85 -0.78 19.71
CA ARG A 290 -22.35 -2.13 19.99
C ARG A 290 -22.43 -2.49 21.48
N CYS A 291 -22.54 -1.51 22.35
CA CYS A 291 -22.66 -1.72 23.80
C CYS A 291 -24.02 -2.30 24.23
N PHE A 292 -25.05 -2.21 23.38
CA PHE A 292 -26.38 -2.73 23.69
C PHE A 292 -26.58 -4.24 23.59
N LYS A 293 -25.57 -4.98 23.14
CA LYS A 293 -25.68 -6.45 23.00
C LYS A 293 -25.17 -7.26 24.21
N GLN A 294 -24.65 -6.60 25.24
CA GLN A 294 -24.14 -7.31 26.44
C GLN A 294 -25.19 -7.53 27.55
N ASP A 295 -26.39 -6.94 27.47
CA ASP A 295 -27.45 -7.13 28.46
C ASP A 295 -28.53 -8.12 28.00
N LYS A 296 -28.10 -9.29 27.52
CA LYS A 296 -29.00 -10.46 27.47
C LYS A 296 -28.32 -11.65 28.14
N THR A 297 -28.19 -11.57 29.43
CA THR A 297 -28.14 -12.76 30.30
C THR A 297 -29.53 -13.01 30.83
N PRO A 298 -30.05 -14.25 30.76
CA PRO A 298 -31.40 -14.62 31.17
C PRO A 298 -31.58 -14.52 32.69
#